data_6abac292cf2974c0dc72095063ce6712
#
_entry.id   6abac292cf2974c0dc72095063ce6712
#
_cell.length_a   1.000
_cell.length_b   1.000
_cell.length_c   1.000
_cell.angle_alpha   90.00
_cell.angle_beta   90.00
_cell.angle_gamma   90.00
#
_symmetry.space_group_name_H-M   'P 1'
#
loop_
_entity.id
_entity.type
_entity.pdbx_description
1 polymer ?
#
loop_
_entity_poly.entity_id
_entity_poly.type
_entity_poly.pdbx_seq_one_letter_code
_entity_poly.pdbx_strand_id
1 'polypeptide(L)'
;MTDFPRTVEEMEAFIKRMPPEKLAQLKKLGAKQFGRPWNPQPGPQTEAYFTPADETLYGGAVGGGKTDLLLGLATTQHLRSIIFRRQSTDLEKIWDRLTTKLLAGRVIKQNATTKKLKTNDGRFIELSHLEKPGSEKSHQGNDHDLYGFDEAAQLDEFKVAFVIQWLRSTVEGQRKRVVFATNPPIPEYKDGKIVDTGTGAWLKEWFAPWLEETYQNPAQSGELRWCFMRQDGDRLTTIWVEGPGVYNPETGERVENYRKEDVEKGLYAQAKSRTFIKALLQDNAFLKNTGYAQQLSGTPEPLKSLLLNGSFTVKGEDHPMQVIPTLWVLAAQQRWREKQASGEYKRYKQLVLSGDIAQGGMDTTVLASLLTGDFFEDLITQPGRMTPTGKEVAAMLLTTRRDGAMIVLDGSGGWGGSARDKLQDDHKIDVEMCNAGAGSTMWVNNMLWKCLNIRSEMWWGFREALDPKSGYDIALPLSTRLFTQLTTPLFMLQKNVLQIESKDDIRRRLNGASTDDADAVIMAWFYRDAAVAQRFQARPDIVSRIAHGVTAEQLHAMQGDAIPDEDPLRSYR
;
A
#
# COMPACT_ATOMS: atom_id res chain seq x y z
N MET A 1 26.26 -9.24 -12.59
CA MET A 1 25.65 -7.89 -12.52
C MET A 1 26.65 -7.03 -11.78
N THR A 2 27.24 -6.05 -12.43
CA THR A 2 28.25 -5.17 -11.82
C THR A 2 27.52 -4.17 -10.94
N ASP A 3 27.80 -4.20 -9.63
CA ASP A 3 27.31 -3.20 -8.68
C ASP A 3 27.71 -1.79 -9.14
N PHE A 4 26.71 -1.02 -9.51
CA PHE A 4 26.90 0.40 -9.80
C PHE A 4 27.12 1.16 -8.49
N PRO A 5 28.12 2.08 -8.43
CA PRO A 5 28.41 2.86 -7.23
C PRO A 5 27.20 3.71 -6.83
N ARG A 6 26.87 3.70 -5.52
CA ARG A 6 25.71 4.36 -4.94
C ARG A 6 26.04 5.65 -4.17
N THR A 7 27.32 5.86 -3.82
CA THR A 7 27.80 7.08 -3.13
C THR A 7 28.81 7.83 -4.00
N VAL A 8 29.08 9.09 -3.65
CA VAL A 8 30.09 9.91 -4.35
C VAL A 8 31.48 9.31 -4.19
N GLU A 9 31.79 8.80 -2.99
CA GLU A 9 33.08 8.17 -2.68
C GLU A 9 33.26 6.85 -3.49
N GLU A 10 32.19 6.03 -3.58
CA GLU A 10 32.22 4.83 -4.41
C GLU A 10 32.36 5.14 -5.90
N MET A 11 31.75 6.24 -6.36
CA MET A 11 31.86 6.73 -7.74
C MET A 11 33.29 7.21 -8.04
N GLU A 12 33.89 7.97 -7.13
CA GLU A 12 35.29 8.41 -7.26
C GLU A 12 36.26 7.22 -7.28
N ALA A 13 36.08 6.24 -6.40
CA ALA A 13 36.88 5.02 -6.36
C ALA A 13 36.70 4.18 -7.64
N PHE A 14 35.48 4.11 -8.18
CA PHE A 14 35.18 3.43 -9.43
C PHE A 14 35.84 4.12 -10.63
N ILE A 15 35.77 5.47 -10.69
CA ILE A 15 36.43 6.25 -11.74
C ILE A 15 37.94 6.10 -11.69
N LYS A 16 38.55 6.08 -10.49
CA LYS A 16 40.02 5.89 -10.31
C LYS A 16 40.51 4.51 -10.78
N ARG A 17 39.65 3.49 -10.76
CA ARG A 17 39.96 2.11 -11.19
C ARG A 17 39.66 1.86 -12.67
N MET A 18 39.11 2.82 -13.38
CA MET A 18 38.67 2.63 -14.76
C MET A 18 39.82 2.70 -15.75
N PRO A 19 39.86 1.83 -16.77
CA PRO A 19 40.87 1.88 -17.83
C PRO A 19 40.88 3.25 -18.54
N PRO A 20 42.05 3.78 -18.93
CA PRO A 20 42.19 5.09 -19.56
C PRO A 20 41.28 5.33 -20.76
N GLU A 21 41.06 4.30 -21.58
CA GLU A 21 40.19 4.36 -22.76
C GLU A 21 38.71 4.56 -22.39
N LYS A 22 38.22 3.84 -21.35
CA LYS A 22 36.87 4.01 -20.82
C LYS A 22 36.70 5.37 -20.13
N LEU A 23 37.75 5.82 -19.44
CA LEU A 23 37.75 7.15 -18.80
C LEU A 23 37.71 8.26 -19.88
N ALA A 24 38.41 8.10 -21.02
CA ALA A 24 38.35 9.04 -22.13
C ALA A 24 36.97 9.05 -22.80
N GLN A 25 36.33 7.88 -22.95
CA GLN A 25 34.94 7.79 -23.42
C GLN A 25 33.97 8.45 -22.48
N LEU A 26 34.13 8.25 -21.17
CA LEU A 26 33.32 8.92 -20.15
C LEU A 26 33.53 10.42 -20.13
N LYS A 27 34.76 10.90 -20.25
CA LYS A 27 35.07 12.33 -20.38
C LYS A 27 34.46 12.95 -21.64
N LYS A 28 34.44 12.20 -22.76
CA LYS A 28 33.81 12.62 -24.02
C LYS A 28 32.28 12.65 -23.91
N LEU A 29 31.68 11.70 -23.19
CA LEU A 29 30.29 11.67 -22.85
C LEU A 29 29.93 12.80 -21.85
N GLY A 30 30.77 13.03 -20.85
CA GLY A 30 30.65 14.13 -19.91
C GLY A 30 30.71 15.49 -20.57
N ALA A 31 31.67 15.72 -21.49
CA ALA A 31 31.79 16.97 -22.26
C ALA A 31 30.54 17.23 -23.14
N LYS A 32 29.91 16.16 -23.69
CA LYS A 32 28.59 16.27 -24.33
C LYS A 32 27.46 16.62 -23.36
N GLN A 33 27.59 16.24 -22.09
CA GLN A 33 26.58 16.54 -21.05
C GLN A 33 26.69 17.95 -20.50
N PHE A 34 27.89 18.55 -20.44
CA PHE A 34 28.09 19.93 -19.96
C PHE A 34 27.34 21.01 -20.78
N GLY A 35 26.90 20.68 -21.99
CA GLY A 35 26.04 21.54 -22.82
C GLY A 35 24.53 21.26 -22.72
N ARG A 36 24.11 20.30 -21.93
CA ARG A 36 22.67 19.98 -21.79
C ARG A 36 21.97 20.99 -20.89
N PRO A 37 20.73 21.37 -21.22
CA PRO A 37 19.97 22.30 -20.38
C PRO A 37 19.58 21.73 -19.02
N TRP A 38 19.63 20.40 -18.88
CA TRP A 38 19.27 19.69 -17.64
C TRP A 38 19.97 18.33 -17.54
N ASN A 39 20.28 17.93 -16.30
CA ASN A 39 20.79 16.61 -15.97
C ASN A 39 20.00 16.01 -14.80
N PRO A 40 19.71 14.69 -14.79
CA PRO A 40 19.04 14.04 -13.69
C PRO A 40 19.91 14.03 -12.43
N GLN A 41 19.28 14.14 -11.27
CA GLN A 41 19.94 13.92 -9.99
C GLN A 41 20.26 12.42 -9.82
N PRO A 42 21.35 12.08 -9.09
CA PRO A 42 21.67 10.69 -8.76
C PRO A 42 20.51 9.98 -8.04
N GLY A 43 20.38 8.68 -8.24
CA GLY A 43 19.33 7.86 -7.64
C GLY A 43 18.07 7.74 -8.52
N PRO A 44 16.86 7.78 -7.91
CA PRO A 44 15.60 7.48 -8.60
C PRO A 44 15.34 8.35 -9.84
N GLN A 45 15.77 9.62 -9.83
CA GLN A 45 15.57 10.50 -10.99
C GLN A 45 16.45 10.07 -12.19
N THR A 46 17.69 9.62 -11.94
CA THR A 46 18.56 9.03 -12.97
C THR A 46 17.98 7.72 -13.50
N GLU A 47 17.47 6.87 -12.62
CA GLU A 47 16.80 5.63 -12.99
C GLU A 47 15.59 5.91 -13.89
N ALA A 48 14.71 6.83 -13.50
CA ALA A 48 13.54 7.23 -14.28
C ALA A 48 13.91 7.88 -15.63
N TYR A 49 15.02 8.58 -15.69
CA TYR A 49 15.50 9.19 -16.94
C TYR A 49 15.95 8.14 -17.95
N PHE A 50 16.65 7.08 -17.50
CA PHE A 50 17.21 6.05 -18.35
C PHE A 50 16.38 4.77 -18.47
N THR A 51 15.32 4.59 -17.68
CA THR A 51 14.48 3.39 -17.76
C THR A 51 14.01 3.11 -19.19
N PRO A 52 14.04 1.86 -19.68
CA PRO A 52 13.54 1.48 -20.99
C PRO A 52 11.99 1.40 -21.07
N ALA A 53 11.27 1.55 -19.96
CA ALA A 53 9.82 1.44 -19.91
C ALA A 53 9.09 2.39 -20.87
N ASP A 54 8.04 1.90 -21.51
CA ASP A 54 7.16 2.71 -22.37
C ASP A 54 6.31 3.67 -21.54
N GLU A 55 5.83 3.19 -20.39
CA GLU A 55 5.02 3.94 -19.45
C GLU A 55 5.67 3.90 -18.06
N THR A 56 5.95 5.07 -17.50
CA THR A 56 6.66 5.20 -16.22
C THR A 56 5.81 6.00 -15.24
N LEU A 57 5.55 5.45 -14.06
CA LEU A 57 5.09 6.23 -12.92
C LEU A 57 6.30 6.63 -12.09
N TYR A 58 6.57 7.92 -11.99
CA TYR A 58 7.60 8.49 -11.14
C TYR A 58 6.91 9.22 -9.99
N GLY A 59 6.92 8.64 -8.83
CA GLY A 59 6.08 9.13 -7.74
C GLY A 59 6.58 8.75 -6.37
N GLY A 60 5.88 9.24 -5.37
CA GLY A 60 6.18 9.01 -3.97
C GLY A 60 6.08 10.29 -3.15
N ALA A 61 7.09 10.57 -2.32
CA ALA A 61 7.08 11.72 -1.42
C ALA A 61 7.08 13.07 -2.14
N VAL A 62 6.65 14.10 -1.41
CA VAL A 62 6.80 15.50 -1.84
C VAL A 62 8.28 15.84 -1.97
N GLY A 63 8.63 16.66 -2.96
CA GLY A 63 10.01 17.12 -3.14
C GLY A 63 10.93 16.16 -3.91
N GLY A 64 10.44 15.03 -4.43
CA GLY A 64 11.24 14.04 -5.19
C GLY A 64 11.68 14.49 -6.60
N GLY A 65 11.55 15.76 -6.99
CA GLY A 65 12.00 16.28 -8.30
C GLY A 65 11.13 15.85 -9.50
N LYS A 66 9.86 15.58 -9.29
CA LYS A 66 8.90 15.04 -10.28
C LYS A 66 8.72 15.92 -11.52
N THR A 67 8.33 17.16 -11.32
CA THR A 67 8.17 18.14 -12.42
C THR A 67 9.48 18.36 -13.17
N ASP A 68 10.62 18.36 -12.45
CA ASP A 68 11.94 18.51 -13.07
C ASP A 68 12.30 17.35 -13.98
N LEU A 69 11.94 16.13 -13.63
CA LEU A 69 12.14 14.97 -14.51
C LEU A 69 11.38 15.15 -15.83
N LEU A 70 10.11 15.58 -15.79
CA LEU A 70 9.31 15.81 -17.01
C LEU A 70 9.95 16.89 -17.90
N LEU A 71 10.34 18.01 -17.30
CA LEU A 71 11.04 19.09 -18.01
C LEU A 71 12.40 18.64 -18.56
N GLY A 72 13.13 17.84 -17.79
CA GLY A 72 14.40 17.27 -18.20
C GLY A 72 14.27 16.35 -19.41
N LEU A 73 13.30 15.46 -19.42
CA LEU A 73 12.99 14.59 -20.55
C LEU A 73 12.62 15.40 -21.80
N ALA A 74 11.73 16.39 -21.65
CA ALA A 74 11.29 17.25 -22.74
C ALA A 74 12.43 18.09 -23.36
N THR A 75 13.39 18.51 -22.54
CA THR A 75 14.48 19.39 -23.00
C THR A 75 15.73 18.62 -23.47
N THR A 76 15.83 17.29 -23.22
CA THR A 76 17.05 16.55 -23.50
C THR A 76 16.88 15.27 -24.28
N GLN A 77 15.75 14.55 -24.15
CA GLN A 77 15.55 13.23 -24.82
C GLN A 77 14.52 13.26 -25.94
N HIS A 78 13.50 14.09 -25.81
CA HIS A 78 12.34 14.08 -26.69
C HIS A 78 12.30 15.29 -27.62
N LEU A 79 11.82 15.09 -28.85
CA LEU A 79 11.76 16.14 -29.87
C LEU A 79 10.44 16.90 -29.84
N ARG A 80 9.34 16.21 -29.53
CA ARG A 80 8.01 16.79 -29.47
C ARG A 80 7.31 16.35 -28.19
N SER A 81 7.31 17.23 -27.21
CA SER A 81 6.83 16.92 -25.86
C SER A 81 5.60 17.72 -25.51
N ILE A 82 4.65 17.09 -24.81
CA ILE A 82 3.55 17.79 -24.16
C ILE A 82 3.49 17.38 -22.69
N ILE A 83 3.34 18.36 -21.81
CA ILE A 83 3.21 18.15 -20.36
C ILE A 83 1.85 18.70 -19.91
N PHE A 84 1.08 17.84 -19.27
CA PHE A 84 -0.26 18.14 -18.77
C PHE A 84 -0.28 18.40 -17.28
N ARG A 85 -1.10 19.34 -16.86
CA ARG A 85 -1.62 19.50 -15.50
C ARG A 85 -3.15 19.57 -15.51
N ARG A 86 -3.76 19.53 -14.32
CA ARG A 86 -5.21 19.67 -14.21
C ARG A 86 -5.65 21.07 -14.64
N GLN A 87 -5.08 22.12 -14.06
CA GLN A 87 -5.49 23.51 -14.25
C GLN A 87 -4.46 24.33 -15.04
N SER A 88 -4.95 25.28 -15.82
CA SER A 88 -4.09 26.17 -16.61
C SER A 88 -3.25 27.12 -15.75
N THR A 89 -3.77 27.54 -14.59
CA THR A 89 -3.08 28.42 -13.64
C THR A 89 -1.81 27.78 -13.08
N ASP A 90 -1.77 26.47 -12.97
CA ASP A 90 -0.62 25.73 -12.44
C ASP A 90 0.55 25.65 -13.42
N LEU A 91 0.30 26.00 -14.69
CA LEU A 91 1.31 25.95 -15.75
C LEU A 91 2.25 27.17 -15.73
N GLU A 92 1.88 28.28 -15.10
CA GLU A 92 2.68 29.52 -15.13
C GLU A 92 4.06 29.32 -14.52
N LYS A 93 4.15 28.72 -13.35
CA LYS A 93 5.42 28.43 -12.67
C LYS A 93 6.31 27.47 -13.45
N ILE A 94 5.69 26.48 -14.10
CA ILE A 94 6.40 25.52 -14.95
C ILE A 94 6.92 26.20 -16.20
N TRP A 95 6.12 27.05 -16.81
CA TRP A 95 6.49 27.83 -17.99
C TRP A 95 7.65 28.78 -17.72
N ASP A 96 7.58 29.55 -16.63
CA ASP A 96 8.66 30.41 -16.22
C ASP A 96 9.96 29.62 -16.00
N ARG A 97 9.91 28.51 -15.24
CA ARG A 97 11.08 27.65 -15.02
C ARG A 97 11.66 27.09 -16.32
N LEU A 98 10.81 26.67 -17.26
CA LEU A 98 11.21 26.12 -18.53
C LEU A 98 11.92 27.18 -19.40
N THR A 99 11.34 28.37 -19.51
CA THR A 99 11.81 29.42 -20.44
C THR A 99 12.96 30.25 -19.87
N THR A 100 12.90 30.60 -18.58
CA THR A 100 13.89 31.51 -17.97
C THR A 100 15.10 30.78 -17.39
N LYS A 101 14.94 29.53 -16.94
CA LYS A 101 16.04 28.78 -16.28
C LYS A 101 16.59 27.67 -17.16
N LEU A 102 15.75 26.74 -17.61
CA LEU A 102 16.25 25.56 -18.33
C LEU A 102 16.65 25.88 -19.78
N LEU A 103 15.86 26.65 -20.49
CA LEU A 103 16.04 26.97 -21.89
C LEU A 103 16.46 28.42 -22.14
N ALA A 104 17.01 29.11 -21.14
CA ALA A 104 17.50 30.48 -21.31
C ALA A 104 18.49 30.58 -22.49
N GLY A 105 18.18 31.47 -23.45
CA GLY A 105 18.98 31.66 -24.66
C GLY A 105 18.85 30.55 -25.72
N ARG A 106 17.99 29.53 -25.52
CA ARG A 106 17.77 28.41 -26.45
C ARG A 106 16.43 28.46 -27.16
N VAL A 107 15.51 29.27 -26.70
CA VAL A 107 14.16 29.41 -27.29
C VAL A 107 14.23 30.34 -28.50
N ILE A 108 13.83 29.85 -29.68
CA ILE A 108 13.79 30.62 -30.92
C ILE A 108 12.38 31.14 -31.25
N LYS A 109 11.33 30.47 -30.75
CA LYS A 109 9.94 30.88 -30.88
C LYS A 109 9.15 30.41 -29.67
N GLN A 110 8.32 31.31 -29.14
CA GLN A 110 7.41 30.96 -28.04
C GLN A 110 6.09 31.71 -28.13
N ASN A 111 5.05 31.10 -27.59
CA ASN A 111 3.75 31.71 -27.37
C ASN A 111 3.38 31.47 -25.88
N ALA A 112 3.42 32.54 -25.09
CA ALA A 112 3.16 32.45 -23.64
C ALA A 112 1.67 32.20 -23.33
N THR A 113 0.75 32.57 -24.22
CA THR A 113 -0.69 32.34 -24.04
C THR A 113 -1.02 30.85 -24.23
N THR A 114 -0.53 30.25 -25.32
CA THR A 114 -0.78 28.84 -25.64
C THR A 114 0.26 27.89 -25.03
N LYS A 115 1.25 28.43 -24.30
CA LYS A 115 2.34 27.67 -23.65
C LYS A 115 3.08 26.72 -24.60
N LYS A 116 3.40 27.22 -25.81
CA LYS A 116 4.13 26.47 -26.84
C LYS A 116 5.45 27.15 -27.14
N LEU A 117 6.52 26.37 -27.26
CA LEU A 117 7.82 26.90 -27.64
C LEU A 117 8.57 25.96 -28.58
N LYS A 118 9.53 26.55 -29.31
CA LYS A 118 10.49 25.82 -30.15
C LYS A 118 11.90 26.26 -29.78
N THR A 119 12.79 25.30 -29.67
CA THR A 119 14.21 25.52 -29.34
C THR A 119 15.09 25.54 -30.58
N ASN A 120 16.31 26.07 -30.41
CA ASN A 120 17.32 26.15 -31.48
C ASN A 120 17.83 24.77 -31.93
N ASP A 121 17.69 23.72 -31.12
CA ASP A 121 18.01 22.33 -31.47
C ASP A 121 16.78 21.56 -32.03
N GLY A 122 15.71 22.29 -32.39
CA GLY A 122 14.55 21.74 -33.10
C GLY A 122 13.47 21.12 -32.23
N ARG A 123 13.59 21.16 -30.90
CA ARG A 123 12.57 20.62 -29.99
C ARG A 123 11.32 21.50 -29.98
N PHE A 124 10.17 20.84 -29.87
CA PHE A 124 8.88 21.49 -29.66
C PHE A 124 8.31 21.04 -28.32
N ILE A 125 8.02 21.99 -27.44
CA ILE A 125 7.51 21.72 -26.09
C ILE A 125 6.22 22.50 -25.89
N GLU A 126 5.19 21.79 -25.46
CA GLU A 126 3.87 22.30 -25.14
C GLU A 126 3.54 22.00 -23.67
N LEU A 127 2.97 22.98 -22.97
CA LEU A 127 2.32 22.76 -21.67
C LEU A 127 0.81 22.93 -21.85
N SER A 128 0.02 21.99 -21.34
CA SER A 128 -1.43 22.01 -21.48
C SER A 128 -2.16 21.52 -20.24
N HIS A 129 -3.48 21.59 -20.25
CA HIS A 129 -4.32 21.21 -19.11
C HIS A 129 -5.52 20.37 -19.54
N LEU A 130 -6.06 19.57 -18.63
CA LEU A 130 -7.17 18.63 -18.86
C LEU A 130 -8.34 18.87 -17.87
N GLU A 131 -8.64 20.13 -17.56
CA GLU A 131 -9.65 20.48 -16.55
C GLU A 131 -11.08 20.26 -17.07
N LYS A 132 -11.42 20.92 -18.17
CA LYS A 132 -12.80 20.97 -18.67
C LYS A 132 -13.20 19.69 -19.40
N PRO A 133 -14.48 19.28 -19.33
CA PRO A 133 -14.99 18.22 -20.22
C PRO A 133 -14.72 18.55 -21.69
N GLY A 134 -14.21 17.59 -22.44
CA GLY A 134 -13.88 17.77 -23.86
C GLY A 134 -12.53 18.44 -24.14
N SER A 135 -11.77 18.87 -23.12
CA SER A 135 -10.42 19.43 -23.30
C SER A 135 -9.44 18.44 -23.94
N GLU A 136 -9.62 17.14 -23.69
CA GLU A 136 -8.84 16.07 -24.29
C GLU A 136 -8.93 16.04 -25.82
N LYS A 137 -10.08 16.43 -26.40
CA LYS A 137 -10.31 16.43 -27.85
C LYS A 137 -9.44 17.45 -28.60
N SER A 138 -9.01 18.53 -27.94
CA SER A 138 -8.13 19.54 -28.55
C SER A 138 -6.72 19.00 -28.85
N HIS A 139 -6.35 17.85 -28.29
CA HIS A 139 -5.07 17.19 -28.50
C HIS A 139 -5.13 16.08 -29.55
N GLN A 140 -6.33 15.81 -30.09
CA GLN A 140 -6.53 14.83 -31.14
C GLN A 140 -5.73 15.19 -32.39
N GLY A 141 -5.01 14.21 -32.95
CA GLY A 141 -4.27 14.39 -34.19
C GLY A 141 -2.87 15.01 -34.03
N ASN A 142 -2.54 15.59 -32.88
CA ASN A 142 -1.20 16.12 -32.63
C ASN A 142 -0.19 14.98 -32.39
N ASP A 143 0.99 15.10 -33.01
CA ASP A 143 2.07 14.14 -32.82
C ASP A 143 3.03 14.61 -31.73
N HIS A 144 3.18 13.80 -30.70
CA HIS A 144 4.18 13.97 -29.64
C HIS A 144 4.84 12.62 -29.35
N ASP A 145 6.12 12.66 -29.02
CA ASP A 145 6.91 11.49 -28.62
C ASP A 145 7.08 11.38 -27.09
N LEU A 146 6.66 12.42 -26.35
CA LEU A 146 6.54 12.43 -24.90
C LEU A 146 5.19 12.99 -24.46
N TYR A 147 4.44 12.20 -23.71
CA TYR A 147 3.33 12.65 -22.89
C TYR A 147 3.75 12.63 -21.42
N GLY A 148 3.86 13.81 -20.81
CA GLY A 148 4.13 14.00 -19.39
C GLY A 148 2.86 14.41 -18.65
N PHE A 149 2.50 13.70 -17.59
CA PHE A 149 1.36 14.04 -16.73
C PHE A 149 1.88 14.45 -15.36
N ASP A 150 1.95 15.75 -15.11
CA ASP A 150 2.39 16.29 -13.82
C ASP A 150 1.19 16.41 -12.88
N GLU A 151 1.38 16.00 -11.62
CA GLU A 151 0.32 15.78 -10.63
C GLU A 151 -0.78 14.83 -11.18
N ALA A 152 -0.36 13.71 -11.76
CA ALA A 152 -1.24 12.78 -12.48
C ALA A 152 -2.43 12.27 -11.64
N ALA A 153 -2.29 12.17 -10.32
CA ALA A 153 -3.37 11.79 -9.42
C ALA A 153 -4.56 12.78 -9.40
N GLN A 154 -4.39 13.98 -9.95
CA GLN A 154 -5.46 14.97 -10.06
C GLN A 154 -6.21 14.90 -11.41
N LEU A 155 -5.78 14.01 -12.31
CA LEU A 155 -6.33 13.90 -13.67
C LEU A 155 -7.36 12.77 -13.75
N ASP A 156 -8.33 12.99 -14.64
CA ASP A 156 -9.37 12.02 -14.96
C ASP A 156 -8.82 10.90 -15.86
N GLU A 157 -9.11 9.64 -15.51
CA GLU A 157 -8.62 8.46 -16.23
C GLU A 157 -8.99 8.46 -17.71
N PHE A 158 -10.25 8.75 -18.03
CA PHE A 158 -10.74 8.73 -19.40
C PHE A 158 -9.98 9.74 -20.28
N LYS A 159 -9.75 10.96 -19.75
CA LYS A 159 -9.01 12.00 -20.49
C LYS A 159 -7.55 11.59 -20.71
N VAL A 160 -6.91 11.02 -19.71
CA VAL A 160 -5.54 10.52 -19.82
C VAL A 160 -5.46 9.39 -20.85
N ALA A 161 -6.32 8.38 -20.75
CA ALA A 161 -6.38 7.27 -21.69
C ALA A 161 -6.65 7.75 -23.13
N PHE A 162 -7.54 8.74 -23.30
CA PHE A 162 -7.84 9.32 -24.61
C PHE A 162 -6.61 9.97 -25.25
N VAL A 163 -5.90 10.84 -24.51
CA VAL A 163 -4.76 11.56 -25.11
C VAL A 163 -3.56 10.65 -25.38
N ILE A 164 -3.32 9.63 -24.57
CA ILE A 164 -2.22 8.68 -24.77
C ILE A 164 -2.31 7.94 -26.11
N GLN A 165 -3.50 7.73 -26.65
CA GLN A 165 -3.70 7.06 -27.94
C GLN A 165 -3.04 7.81 -29.12
N TRP A 166 -2.76 9.09 -28.96
CA TRP A 166 -2.13 9.93 -29.99
C TRP A 166 -0.59 9.96 -29.89
N LEU A 167 0.00 9.17 -28.96
CA LEU A 167 1.45 9.07 -28.80
C LEU A 167 2.11 8.47 -30.05
N ARG A 168 2.81 9.28 -30.81
CA ARG A 168 3.48 8.87 -32.04
C ARG A 168 4.68 9.76 -32.36
N SER A 169 5.59 9.26 -33.19
CA SER A 169 6.67 10.04 -33.77
C SER A 169 6.79 9.73 -35.26
N THR A 170 7.02 10.78 -36.06
CA THR A 170 7.36 10.67 -37.47
C THR A 170 8.87 10.56 -37.70
N VAL A 171 9.67 10.68 -36.64
CA VAL A 171 11.14 10.57 -36.69
C VAL A 171 11.52 9.13 -36.39
N GLU A 172 12.21 8.51 -37.34
CA GLU A 172 12.70 7.14 -37.19
C GLU A 172 13.67 7.01 -36.01
N GLY A 173 13.49 5.97 -35.19
CA GLY A 173 14.30 5.74 -33.99
C GLY A 173 14.01 6.65 -32.80
N GLN A 174 13.14 7.66 -32.94
CA GLN A 174 12.73 8.49 -31.81
C GLN A 174 11.86 7.69 -30.86
N ARG A 175 12.31 7.59 -29.62
CA ARG A 175 11.62 6.89 -28.55
C ARG A 175 10.32 7.62 -28.17
N LYS A 176 9.26 6.85 -27.97
CA LYS A 176 7.96 7.33 -27.47
C LYS A 176 7.81 6.92 -26.01
N ARG A 177 7.32 7.84 -25.16
CA ARG A 177 7.13 7.57 -23.72
C ARG A 177 5.90 8.27 -23.16
N VAL A 178 5.32 7.62 -22.16
CA VAL A 178 4.36 8.24 -21.23
C VAL A 178 4.97 8.26 -19.85
N VAL A 179 4.95 9.42 -19.20
CA VAL A 179 5.50 9.58 -17.85
C VAL A 179 4.47 10.26 -16.96
N PHE A 180 4.04 9.53 -15.93
CA PHE A 180 3.18 10.03 -14.86
C PHE A 180 4.05 10.48 -13.71
N ALA A 181 3.92 11.73 -13.32
CA ALA A 181 4.65 12.30 -12.19
C ALA A 181 3.65 12.76 -11.14
N THR A 182 3.64 12.15 -9.95
CA THR A 182 2.64 12.49 -8.94
C THR A 182 3.05 12.12 -7.52
N ASN A 183 2.43 12.79 -6.56
CA ASN A 183 2.30 12.31 -5.20
C ASN A 183 1.15 11.30 -5.13
N PRO A 184 1.06 10.49 -4.07
CA PRO A 184 -0.14 9.71 -3.81
C PRO A 184 -1.39 10.58 -3.80
N PRO A 185 -2.53 10.09 -4.30
CA PRO A 185 -3.79 10.83 -4.24
C PRO A 185 -4.17 11.12 -2.79
N ILE A 186 -4.54 12.36 -2.52
CA ILE A 186 -5.07 12.79 -1.21
C ILE A 186 -6.59 12.81 -1.37
N PRO A 187 -7.37 12.05 -0.59
CA PRO A 187 -8.82 12.11 -0.66
C PRO A 187 -9.34 13.46 -0.17
N GLU A 188 -10.41 13.91 -0.77
CA GLU A 188 -11.12 15.10 -0.33
C GLU A 188 -12.14 14.75 0.76
N TYR A 189 -12.18 15.56 1.82
CA TYR A 189 -13.20 15.48 2.88
C TYR A 189 -14.24 16.56 2.68
N LYS A 190 -15.51 16.19 2.69
CA LYS A 190 -16.62 17.12 2.72
C LYS A 190 -17.61 16.65 3.77
N ASP A 191 -17.95 17.55 4.73
CA ASP A 191 -18.88 17.28 5.82
C ASP A 191 -18.52 16.04 6.66
N GLY A 192 -17.20 15.83 6.92
CA GLY A 192 -16.70 14.69 7.68
C GLY A 192 -16.76 13.33 6.95
N LYS A 193 -17.11 13.33 5.66
CA LYS A 193 -17.10 12.13 4.80
C LYS A 193 -16.02 12.25 3.75
N ILE A 194 -15.38 11.12 3.44
CA ILE A 194 -14.53 11.04 2.25
C ILE A 194 -15.48 11.20 1.04
N VAL A 195 -15.38 12.36 0.39
CA VAL A 195 -16.11 12.64 -0.83
C VAL A 195 -15.14 12.40 -1.95
N ASP A 196 -15.26 11.27 -2.57
CA ASP A 196 -14.54 10.86 -3.74
C ASP A 196 -13.03 10.60 -3.57
N THR A 197 -12.71 9.35 -3.60
CA THR A 197 -11.37 8.84 -3.89
C THR A 197 -11.16 8.65 -5.39
N GLY A 198 -12.10 9.11 -6.24
CA GLY A 198 -12.13 8.79 -7.66
C GLY A 198 -10.96 9.38 -8.44
N THR A 199 -10.56 10.61 -8.11
CA THR A 199 -9.47 11.26 -8.83
C THR A 199 -8.14 10.64 -8.45
N GLY A 200 -7.49 9.95 -9.40
CA GLY A 200 -6.19 9.32 -9.20
C GLY A 200 -6.20 7.87 -8.69
N ALA A 201 -7.35 7.33 -8.29
CA ALA A 201 -7.47 5.92 -7.88
C ALA A 201 -7.07 4.95 -9.03
N TRP A 202 -7.34 5.33 -10.27
CA TRP A 202 -6.96 4.60 -11.48
C TRP A 202 -5.45 4.32 -11.59
N LEU A 203 -4.60 5.20 -11.04
CA LEU A 203 -3.15 4.97 -11.02
C LEU A 203 -2.79 3.71 -10.24
N LYS A 204 -3.51 3.43 -9.16
CA LYS A 204 -3.30 2.21 -8.39
C LYS A 204 -3.63 0.96 -9.21
N GLU A 205 -4.70 1.00 -10.00
CA GLU A 205 -5.07 -0.10 -10.89
C GLU A 205 -4.07 -0.26 -12.05
N TRP A 206 -3.65 0.87 -12.67
CA TRP A 206 -2.70 0.85 -13.79
C TRP A 206 -1.29 0.42 -13.39
N PHE A 207 -0.92 0.58 -12.12
CA PHE A 207 0.39 0.21 -11.58
C PHE A 207 0.26 -0.78 -10.40
N ALA A 208 -0.76 -1.63 -10.42
CA ALA A 208 -1.09 -2.54 -9.34
C ALA A 208 0.08 -3.41 -8.83
N PRO A 209 0.97 -3.98 -9.67
CA PRO A 209 2.10 -4.77 -9.17
C PRO A 209 3.03 -4.04 -8.19
N TRP A 210 3.11 -2.70 -8.26
CA TRP A 210 3.95 -1.90 -7.35
C TRP A 210 3.16 -1.21 -6.25
N LEU A 211 1.87 -0.93 -6.49
CA LEU A 211 1.06 -0.06 -5.64
C LEU A 211 0.02 -0.80 -4.81
N GLU A 212 -0.31 -2.02 -5.19
CA GLU A 212 -1.28 -2.84 -4.49
C GLU A 212 -0.58 -3.79 -3.53
N GLU A 213 -0.78 -3.63 -2.22
CA GLU A 213 -0.10 -4.42 -1.20
C GLU A 213 -0.46 -5.91 -1.24
N THR A 214 -1.68 -6.21 -1.68
CA THR A 214 -2.19 -7.58 -1.80
C THR A 214 -1.95 -8.19 -3.18
N TYR A 215 -1.16 -7.53 -4.05
CA TYR A 215 -0.88 -8.06 -5.37
C TYR A 215 -0.11 -9.38 -5.26
N GLN A 216 -0.58 -10.41 -5.97
CA GLN A 216 -0.07 -11.79 -5.83
C GLN A 216 1.44 -11.92 -6.12
N ASN A 217 1.95 -11.12 -7.06
CA ASN A 217 3.36 -11.08 -7.41
C ASN A 217 3.85 -9.62 -7.46
N PRO A 218 4.13 -8.99 -6.29
CA PRO A 218 4.48 -7.59 -6.22
C PRO A 218 5.82 -7.31 -6.91
N ALA A 219 5.89 -6.17 -7.60
CA ALA A 219 7.08 -5.70 -8.27
C ALA A 219 7.86 -4.69 -7.41
N GLN A 220 9.18 -4.70 -7.56
CA GLN A 220 10.05 -3.72 -6.90
C GLN A 220 10.12 -2.41 -7.71
N SER A 221 10.51 -1.31 -7.05
CA SER A 221 10.77 -0.03 -7.72
C SER A 221 11.78 -0.23 -8.85
N GLY A 222 11.48 0.28 -10.06
CA GLY A 222 12.31 0.15 -11.24
C GLY A 222 12.17 -1.16 -12.02
N GLU A 223 11.54 -2.17 -11.47
CA GLU A 223 11.26 -3.43 -12.17
C GLU A 223 10.32 -3.20 -13.36
N LEU A 224 10.51 -3.92 -14.45
CA LEU A 224 9.65 -3.86 -15.62
C LEU A 224 8.57 -4.93 -15.56
N ARG A 225 7.34 -4.53 -15.85
CA ARG A 225 6.22 -5.44 -16.09
C ARG A 225 5.57 -5.10 -17.43
N TRP A 226 4.95 -6.07 -18.07
CA TRP A 226 4.27 -5.90 -19.35
C TRP A 226 2.78 -6.04 -19.21
N CYS A 227 2.05 -5.20 -19.94
CA CYS A 227 0.61 -5.21 -19.92
C CYS A 227 0.03 -4.64 -21.21
N PHE A 228 -1.26 -4.83 -21.39
CA PHE A 228 -2.07 -4.09 -22.34
C PHE A 228 -3.38 -3.64 -21.68
N MET A 229 -4.04 -2.67 -22.28
CA MET A 229 -5.34 -2.18 -21.79
C MET A 229 -6.46 -2.86 -22.56
N ARG A 230 -7.47 -3.33 -21.84
CA ARG A 230 -8.72 -3.86 -22.39
C ARG A 230 -9.89 -3.01 -21.93
N GLN A 231 -10.83 -2.76 -22.84
CA GLN A 231 -12.07 -2.10 -22.49
C GLN A 231 -13.11 -3.16 -22.14
N ASP A 232 -13.58 -3.13 -20.89
CA ASP A 232 -14.63 -4.00 -20.37
C ASP A 232 -15.87 -3.14 -20.07
N GLY A 233 -16.76 -3.00 -21.05
CA GLY A 233 -17.88 -2.04 -20.99
C GLY A 233 -17.37 -0.59 -20.98
N ASP A 234 -17.73 0.16 -19.94
CA ASP A 234 -17.28 1.56 -19.75
C ASP A 234 -15.96 1.68 -18.95
N ARG A 235 -15.37 0.54 -18.56
CA ARG A 235 -14.15 0.50 -17.74
C ARG A 235 -12.94 0.07 -18.54
N LEU A 236 -11.79 0.70 -18.25
CA LEU A 236 -10.48 0.29 -18.75
C LEU A 236 -9.81 -0.64 -17.71
N THR A 237 -9.44 -1.83 -18.15
CA THR A 237 -8.78 -2.83 -17.30
C THR A 237 -7.37 -3.09 -17.80
N THR A 238 -6.40 -3.11 -16.89
CA THR A 238 -5.01 -3.48 -17.21
C THR A 238 -4.85 -5.00 -17.12
N ILE A 239 -4.48 -5.63 -18.21
CA ILE A 239 -4.17 -7.06 -18.28
C ILE A 239 -2.66 -7.23 -18.24
N TRP A 240 -2.15 -7.84 -17.17
CA TRP A 240 -0.73 -8.11 -16.98
C TRP A 240 -0.33 -9.40 -17.65
N VAL A 241 0.84 -9.39 -18.32
CA VAL A 241 1.37 -10.50 -19.11
C VAL A 241 2.85 -10.73 -18.81
N GLU A 242 3.38 -11.90 -19.18
CA GLU A 242 4.72 -12.34 -18.80
C GLU A 242 5.87 -11.53 -19.42
N GLY A 243 5.65 -10.92 -20.60
CA GLY A 243 6.72 -10.21 -21.28
C GLY A 243 6.30 -9.43 -22.52
N PRO A 244 7.26 -8.91 -23.27
CA PRO A 244 6.99 -8.23 -24.53
C PRO A 244 6.40 -9.19 -25.55
N GLY A 245 5.44 -8.75 -26.36
CA GLY A 245 4.81 -9.57 -27.39
C GLY A 245 3.43 -9.08 -27.77
N VAL A 246 2.76 -9.88 -28.58
CA VAL A 246 1.39 -9.68 -29.01
C VAL A 246 0.49 -10.70 -28.32
N TYR A 247 -0.65 -10.26 -27.85
CA TYR A 247 -1.56 -11.05 -27.01
C TYR A 247 -2.99 -10.98 -27.54
N ASN A 248 -3.73 -12.06 -27.34
CA ASN A 248 -5.18 -12.05 -27.53
C ASN A 248 -5.82 -11.23 -26.39
N PRO A 249 -6.55 -10.15 -26.70
CA PRO A 249 -7.11 -9.28 -25.66
C PRO A 249 -8.19 -9.93 -24.80
N GLU A 250 -8.85 -11.00 -25.31
CA GLU A 250 -9.91 -11.70 -24.56
C GLU A 250 -9.34 -12.80 -23.65
N THR A 251 -8.39 -13.60 -24.15
CA THR A 251 -7.86 -14.74 -23.39
C THR A 251 -6.60 -14.39 -22.60
N GLY A 252 -5.87 -13.31 -22.95
CA GLY A 252 -4.58 -12.97 -22.39
C GLY A 252 -3.43 -13.86 -22.86
N GLU A 253 -3.66 -14.76 -23.80
CA GLU A 253 -2.66 -15.68 -24.31
C GLU A 253 -1.76 -15.01 -25.35
N ARG A 254 -0.47 -15.38 -25.34
CA ARG A 254 0.51 -14.89 -26.29
C ARG A 254 0.25 -15.45 -27.68
N VAL A 255 0.32 -14.59 -28.70
CA VAL A 255 0.13 -14.94 -30.10
C VAL A 255 1.46 -14.89 -30.83
N GLU A 256 1.95 -16.05 -31.29
CA GLU A 256 3.27 -16.15 -31.96
C GLU A 256 3.17 -15.84 -33.47
N ASN A 257 2.07 -16.26 -34.12
CA ASN A 257 1.85 -16.06 -35.54
C ASN A 257 0.74 -15.03 -35.78
N TYR A 258 1.09 -13.76 -35.89
CA TYR A 258 0.16 -12.67 -36.14
C TYR A 258 0.58 -11.87 -37.36
N ARG A 259 -0.39 -11.21 -38.03
CA ARG A 259 -0.11 -10.18 -39.03
C ARG A 259 -0.06 -8.82 -38.35
N LYS A 260 0.86 -7.98 -38.78
CA LYS A 260 0.96 -6.61 -38.25
C LYS A 260 -0.34 -5.83 -38.40
N GLU A 261 -1.04 -6.05 -39.50
CA GLU A 261 -2.35 -5.46 -39.80
C GLU A 261 -3.45 -5.85 -38.80
N ASP A 262 -3.37 -7.05 -38.22
CA ASP A 262 -4.35 -7.53 -37.23
C ASP A 262 -4.16 -6.83 -35.88
N VAL A 263 -2.91 -6.48 -35.52
CA VAL A 263 -2.59 -5.62 -34.37
C VAL A 263 -3.07 -4.19 -34.63
N GLU A 264 -2.83 -3.66 -35.83
CA GLU A 264 -3.27 -2.31 -36.22
C GLU A 264 -4.81 -2.18 -36.26
N LYS A 265 -5.51 -3.27 -36.57
CA LYS A 265 -6.99 -3.35 -36.52
C LYS A 265 -7.53 -3.61 -35.09
N GLY A 266 -6.68 -3.81 -34.09
CA GLY A 266 -7.08 -4.07 -32.71
C GLY A 266 -7.57 -5.50 -32.45
N LEU A 267 -7.37 -6.45 -33.38
CA LEU A 267 -7.69 -7.86 -33.16
C LEU A 267 -6.76 -8.52 -32.13
N TYR A 268 -5.54 -8.01 -32.05
CA TYR A 268 -4.56 -8.39 -31.05
C TYR A 268 -3.98 -7.15 -30.34
N ALA A 269 -3.56 -7.33 -29.10
CA ALA A 269 -2.97 -6.26 -28.28
C ALA A 269 -1.44 -6.39 -28.23
N GLN A 270 -0.76 -5.29 -28.52
CA GLN A 270 0.70 -5.18 -28.31
C GLN A 270 0.96 -4.84 -26.84
N ALA A 271 1.69 -5.70 -26.13
CA ALA A 271 2.08 -5.41 -24.76
C ALA A 271 3.07 -4.23 -24.70
N LYS A 272 2.84 -3.35 -23.72
CA LYS A 272 3.71 -2.24 -23.35
C LYS A 272 4.39 -2.52 -22.02
N SER A 273 5.60 -2.03 -21.87
CA SER A 273 6.32 -2.11 -20.60
C SER A 273 5.92 -0.97 -19.67
N ARG A 274 5.66 -1.30 -18.40
CA ARG A 274 5.43 -0.35 -17.31
C ARG A 274 6.46 -0.49 -16.23
N THR A 275 6.70 0.60 -15.51
CA THR A 275 7.47 0.60 -14.27
C THR A 275 7.01 1.70 -13.33
N PHE A 276 7.14 1.45 -12.02
CA PHE A 276 7.05 2.48 -11.00
C PHE A 276 8.41 2.72 -10.39
N ILE A 277 8.82 3.97 -10.31
CA ILE A 277 10.07 4.38 -9.66
C ILE A 277 9.72 5.30 -8.51
N LYS A 278 9.99 4.81 -7.30
CA LYS A 278 9.70 5.52 -6.06
C LYS A 278 10.76 6.59 -5.80
N ALA A 279 10.31 7.83 -5.58
CA ALA A 279 11.16 8.96 -5.24
C ALA A 279 10.76 9.57 -3.89
N LEU A 280 11.73 9.76 -3.02
CA LEU A 280 11.56 10.31 -1.68
C LEU A 280 12.21 11.70 -1.59
N LEU A 281 11.85 12.46 -0.55
CA LEU A 281 12.47 13.77 -0.29
C LEU A 281 13.99 13.68 -0.09
N GLN A 282 14.44 12.61 0.58
CA GLN A 282 15.86 12.37 0.85
C GLN A 282 16.69 12.12 -0.42
N ASP A 283 16.05 11.73 -1.53
CA ASP A 283 16.71 11.51 -2.82
C ASP A 283 16.97 12.83 -3.56
N ASN A 284 16.39 13.94 -3.09
CA ASN A 284 16.58 15.26 -3.69
C ASN A 284 17.71 16.04 -3.02
N ALA A 285 18.86 16.09 -3.68
CA ALA A 285 20.05 16.77 -3.18
C ALA A 285 19.82 18.27 -2.86
N PHE A 286 18.89 18.93 -3.56
CA PHE A 286 18.59 20.35 -3.37
C PHE A 286 17.68 20.61 -2.16
N LEU A 287 16.88 19.64 -1.74
CA LEU A 287 15.93 19.81 -0.63
C LEU A 287 16.36 19.10 0.65
N LYS A 288 17.27 18.13 0.57
CA LYS A 288 17.72 17.32 1.69
C LYS A 288 18.18 18.13 2.92
N ASN A 289 18.82 19.30 2.69
CA ASN A 289 19.42 20.12 3.75
C ASN A 289 18.68 21.45 3.98
N THR A 290 17.46 21.63 3.49
CA THR A 290 16.74 22.93 3.56
C THR A 290 15.82 23.08 4.77
N GLY A 291 15.77 22.09 5.69
CA GLY A 291 14.79 22.09 6.79
C GLY A 291 13.36 21.74 6.33
N TYR A 292 13.13 21.46 5.04
CA TYR A 292 11.82 21.12 4.49
C TYR A 292 11.25 19.82 5.10
N ALA A 293 12.12 18.84 5.38
CA ALA A 293 11.72 17.62 6.12
C ALA A 293 11.22 17.96 7.54
N GLN A 294 11.81 18.94 8.21
CA GLN A 294 11.36 19.38 9.54
C GLN A 294 10.01 20.08 9.48
N GLN A 295 9.74 20.89 8.45
CA GLN A 295 8.41 21.49 8.26
C GLN A 295 7.34 20.43 8.05
N LEU A 296 7.61 19.40 7.24
CA LEU A 296 6.69 18.27 7.03
C LEU A 296 6.54 17.41 8.29
N SER A 297 7.52 17.36 9.18
CA SER A 297 7.44 16.59 10.42
C SER A 297 6.37 17.11 11.38
N GLY A 298 5.98 18.39 11.26
CA GLY A 298 4.89 19.02 12.00
C GLY A 298 3.50 18.73 11.43
N THR A 299 3.42 18.04 10.29
CA THR A 299 2.14 17.67 9.67
C THR A 299 1.50 16.51 10.46
N PRO A 300 0.18 16.55 10.72
CA PRO A 300 -0.51 15.43 11.39
C PRO A 300 -0.43 14.11 10.59
N GLU A 301 -0.42 12.99 11.28
CA GLU A 301 -0.62 11.68 10.64
C GLU A 301 -2.10 11.52 10.23
N PRO A 302 -2.42 10.84 9.10
CA PRO A 302 -1.51 10.10 8.21
C PRO A 302 -0.88 10.93 7.10
N LEU A 303 -1.24 12.21 6.97
CA LEU A 303 -0.76 13.08 5.89
C LEU A 303 0.77 13.18 5.88
N LYS A 304 1.39 13.22 7.06
CA LYS A 304 2.84 13.21 7.20
C LYS A 304 3.48 11.98 6.55
N SER A 305 2.99 10.79 6.88
CA SER A 305 3.52 9.53 6.30
C SER A 305 3.27 9.45 4.80
N LEU A 306 2.12 9.91 4.32
CA LEU A 306 1.79 9.98 2.91
C LEU A 306 2.77 10.92 2.16
N LEU A 307 3.02 12.10 2.69
CA LEU A 307 3.90 13.10 2.07
C LEU A 307 5.39 12.73 2.16
N LEU A 308 5.84 12.14 3.27
CA LEU A 308 7.24 11.76 3.49
C LEU A 308 7.58 10.39 2.91
N ASN A 309 6.70 9.39 3.06
CA ASN A 309 6.96 8.02 2.63
C ASN A 309 6.42 7.72 1.23
N GLY A 310 5.57 8.62 0.69
CA GLY A 310 5.02 8.49 -0.65
C GLY A 310 4.24 7.19 -0.86
N SER A 311 3.45 6.76 0.13
CA SER A 311 2.66 5.54 0.04
C SER A 311 1.37 5.80 -0.75
N PHE A 312 1.18 5.09 -1.86
CA PHE A 312 -0.05 5.12 -2.65
C PHE A 312 -1.18 4.28 -2.04
N THR A 313 -0.89 3.53 -1.00
CA THR A 313 -1.82 2.59 -0.36
C THR A 313 -2.61 3.20 0.78
N VAL A 314 -2.23 4.37 1.24
CA VAL A 314 -3.00 5.09 2.24
C VAL A 314 -4.25 5.63 1.55
N LYS A 315 -5.38 4.98 1.78
CA LYS A 315 -6.70 5.61 1.63
C LYS A 315 -6.66 6.84 2.52
N GLY A 316 -6.87 8.00 1.95
CA GLY A 316 -6.78 9.31 2.55
C GLY A 316 -6.84 9.42 4.06
N GLU A 317 -6.66 10.63 4.58
CA GLU A 317 -6.62 10.85 6.03
C GLU A 317 -7.67 9.98 6.74
N ASP A 318 -7.20 9.19 7.70
CA ASP A 318 -8.10 8.48 8.60
C ASP A 318 -9.13 9.47 9.13
N HIS A 319 -10.38 9.09 9.15
CA HIS A 319 -11.40 9.93 9.75
C HIS A 319 -10.94 10.31 11.18
N PRO A 320 -11.04 11.57 11.63
CA PRO A 320 -10.53 11.97 12.95
C PRO A 320 -11.07 11.10 14.11
N MET A 321 -12.21 10.46 13.89
CA MET A 321 -12.84 9.53 14.83
C MET A 321 -12.67 8.06 14.43
N GLN A 322 -11.78 7.73 13.49
CA GLN A 322 -11.47 6.34 13.14
C GLN A 322 -10.81 5.63 14.31
N VAL A 323 -11.29 4.41 14.61
CA VAL A 323 -10.80 3.69 15.78
C VAL A 323 -9.35 3.28 15.58
N ILE A 324 -9.03 2.56 14.52
CA ILE A 324 -7.69 2.03 14.27
C ILE A 324 -7.08 2.76 13.07
N PRO A 325 -5.95 3.47 13.26
CA PRO A 325 -5.25 4.15 12.18
C PRO A 325 -4.83 3.17 11.07
N THR A 326 -5.10 3.56 9.83
CA THR A 326 -4.82 2.75 8.63
C THR A 326 -3.37 2.31 8.57
N LEU A 327 -2.43 3.20 8.89
CA LEU A 327 -0.99 2.89 8.87
C LEU A 327 -0.57 1.81 9.87
N TRP A 328 -1.27 1.70 11.00
CA TRP A 328 -0.96 0.69 12.02
C TRP A 328 -1.35 -0.71 11.54
N VAL A 329 -2.49 -0.82 10.84
CA VAL A 329 -2.91 -2.08 10.21
C VAL A 329 -1.94 -2.49 9.11
N LEU A 330 -1.51 -1.54 8.26
CA LEU A 330 -0.53 -1.79 7.20
C LEU A 330 0.83 -2.26 7.77
N ALA A 331 1.29 -1.62 8.85
CA ALA A 331 2.52 -2.03 9.53
C ALA A 331 2.41 -3.47 10.09
N ALA A 332 1.25 -3.84 10.65
CA ALA A 332 0.99 -5.19 11.13
C ALA A 332 0.95 -6.22 9.98
N GLN A 333 0.38 -5.87 8.83
CA GLN A 333 0.40 -6.71 7.63
C GLN A 333 1.81 -6.87 7.04
N GLN A 334 2.64 -5.83 7.14
CA GLN A 334 4.03 -5.91 6.71
C GLN A 334 4.84 -6.86 7.62
N ARG A 335 4.67 -6.79 8.95
CA ARG A 335 5.29 -7.75 9.88
C ARG A 335 4.87 -9.19 9.58
N TRP A 336 3.62 -9.39 9.20
CA TRP A 336 3.13 -10.71 8.81
C TRP A 336 3.89 -11.27 7.61
N ARG A 337 4.09 -10.46 6.55
CA ARG A 337 4.90 -10.86 5.38
C ARG A 337 6.32 -11.25 5.76
N GLU A 338 6.94 -10.45 6.62
CA GLU A 338 8.32 -10.68 7.08
C GLU A 338 8.44 -12.00 7.85
N LYS A 339 7.53 -12.26 8.80
CA LYS A 339 7.48 -13.50 9.56
C LYS A 339 7.12 -14.73 8.70
N GLN A 340 6.28 -14.55 7.69
CA GLN A 340 5.99 -15.59 6.68
C GLN A 340 7.23 -15.91 5.84
N ALA A 341 7.90 -14.90 5.33
CA ALA A 341 9.08 -15.06 4.48
C ALA A 341 10.27 -15.69 5.24
N SER A 342 10.46 -15.34 6.52
CA SER A 342 11.50 -15.93 7.38
C SER A 342 11.15 -17.34 7.82
N GLY A 343 9.89 -17.73 7.76
CA GLY A 343 9.40 -19.02 8.30
C GLY A 343 9.38 -19.10 9.84
N GLU A 344 9.60 -17.98 10.53
CA GLU A 344 9.62 -17.86 11.98
C GLU A 344 8.31 -18.35 12.62
N TYR A 345 7.17 -18.00 12.03
CA TYR A 345 5.84 -18.35 12.51
C TYR A 345 5.62 -19.86 12.69
N LYS A 346 6.38 -20.73 12.02
CA LYS A 346 6.26 -22.20 12.12
C LYS A 346 6.60 -22.73 13.52
N ARG A 347 7.31 -21.95 14.32
CA ARG A 347 7.66 -22.29 15.70
C ARG A 347 6.59 -21.85 16.70
N TYR A 348 5.66 -21.02 16.29
CA TYR A 348 4.64 -20.47 17.17
C TYR A 348 3.56 -21.49 17.47
N LYS A 349 3.01 -21.39 18.68
CA LYS A 349 1.93 -22.24 19.17
C LYS A 349 0.61 -21.49 19.13
N GLN A 350 -0.46 -22.18 18.77
CA GLN A 350 -1.79 -21.57 18.79
C GLN A 350 -2.19 -21.25 20.24
N LEU A 351 -2.42 -19.99 20.54
CA LEU A 351 -2.71 -19.48 21.88
C LEU A 351 -4.21 -19.33 22.10
N VAL A 352 -4.88 -18.66 21.14
CA VAL A 352 -6.33 -18.44 21.14
C VAL A 352 -6.92 -18.82 19.79
N LEU A 353 -8.07 -19.48 19.81
CA LEU A 353 -8.93 -19.69 18.66
C LEU A 353 -10.28 -19.01 18.94
N SER A 354 -10.52 -17.88 18.30
CA SER A 354 -11.77 -17.14 18.44
C SER A 354 -12.72 -17.39 17.28
N GLY A 355 -14.03 -17.23 17.51
CA GLY A 355 -15.04 -17.38 16.47
C GLY A 355 -16.16 -16.33 16.58
N ASP A 356 -16.38 -15.59 15.49
CA ASP A 356 -17.63 -14.84 15.25
C ASP A 356 -18.58 -15.72 14.42
N ILE A 357 -19.73 -16.08 15.00
CA ILE A 357 -20.59 -17.16 14.52
C ILE A 357 -21.86 -16.60 13.91
N ALA A 358 -22.09 -16.86 12.61
CA ALA A 358 -23.27 -16.40 11.86
C ALA A 358 -24.51 -17.33 11.95
N GLN A 359 -24.37 -18.55 12.41
CA GLN A 359 -25.39 -19.62 12.60
C GLN A 359 -26.60 -19.53 11.66
N GLY A 360 -26.41 -19.94 10.40
CA GLY A 360 -27.49 -19.98 9.39
C GLY A 360 -27.88 -18.62 8.79
N GLY A 361 -27.31 -17.51 9.27
CA GLY A 361 -27.57 -16.16 8.79
C GLY A 361 -26.92 -15.85 7.43
N MET A 362 -27.13 -14.61 6.96
CA MET A 362 -26.51 -14.10 5.74
C MET A 362 -25.04 -13.71 5.96
N ASP A 363 -24.63 -13.51 7.20
CA ASP A 363 -23.28 -13.18 7.60
C ASP A 363 -22.33 -14.39 7.46
N THR A 364 -21.05 -14.17 7.71
CA THR A 364 -20.00 -15.19 7.58
C THR A 364 -19.55 -15.65 8.96
N THR A 365 -19.49 -16.96 9.20
CA THR A 365 -18.78 -17.51 10.36
C THR A 365 -17.28 -17.39 10.11
N VAL A 366 -16.56 -16.78 11.04
CA VAL A 366 -15.12 -16.51 10.94
C VAL A 366 -14.39 -17.06 12.15
N LEU A 367 -13.33 -17.84 11.91
CA LEU A 367 -12.38 -18.25 12.97
C LEU A 367 -11.06 -17.52 12.77
N ALA A 368 -10.52 -16.97 13.87
CA ALA A 368 -9.20 -16.36 13.93
C ALA A 368 -8.29 -17.12 14.91
N SER A 369 -7.13 -17.52 14.43
CA SER A 369 -6.08 -18.17 15.23
C SER A 369 -5.01 -17.15 15.58
N LEU A 370 -4.85 -16.85 16.87
CA LEU A 370 -3.72 -16.09 17.40
C LEU A 370 -2.67 -17.09 17.91
N LEU A 371 -1.45 -16.94 17.42
CA LEU A 371 -0.30 -17.72 17.84
C LEU A 371 0.55 -16.92 18.85
N THR A 372 1.43 -17.61 19.55
CA THR A 372 2.53 -16.97 20.29
C THR A 372 3.33 -16.08 19.33
N GLY A 373 4.04 -15.06 19.84
CA GLY A 373 4.71 -14.05 18.99
C GLY A 373 3.75 -13.10 18.27
N ASP A 374 2.53 -12.97 18.79
CA ASP A 374 1.49 -12.03 18.33
C ASP A 374 1.14 -12.19 16.83
N PHE A 375 1.23 -13.40 16.32
CA PHE A 375 1.02 -13.73 14.91
C PHE A 375 -0.38 -14.29 14.68
N PHE A 376 -1.14 -13.69 13.76
CA PHE A 376 -2.41 -14.21 13.31
C PHE A 376 -2.22 -15.05 12.04
N GLU A 377 -2.81 -16.22 12.00
CA GLU A 377 -2.91 -17.02 10.79
C GLU A 377 -3.97 -16.46 9.83
N ASP A 378 -3.99 -16.96 8.58
CA ASP A 378 -5.07 -16.68 7.66
C ASP A 378 -6.42 -17.06 8.28
N LEU A 379 -7.42 -16.20 8.12
CA LEU A 379 -8.73 -16.41 8.70
C LEU A 379 -9.46 -17.57 8.00
N ILE A 380 -10.12 -18.38 8.78
CA ILE A 380 -10.98 -19.45 8.24
C ILE A 380 -12.40 -18.91 8.20
N THR A 381 -12.98 -18.84 7.01
CA THR A 381 -14.31 -18.27 6.80
C THR A 381 -15.26 -19.30 6.16
N GLN A 382 -16.51 -19.31 6.64
CA GLN A 382 -17.58 -20.11 6.07
C GLN A 382 -18.86 -19.27 5.96
N PRO A 383 -19.59 -19.31 4.83
CA PRO A 383 -20.91 -18.69 4.76
C PRO A 383 -21.82 -19.22 5.87
N GLY A 384 -22.59 -18.35 6.54
CA GLY A 384 -23.46 -18.75 7.67
C GLY A 384 -24.40 -19.92 7.34
N ARG A 385 -24.87 -20.01 6.09
CA ARG A 385 -25.68 -21.18 5.61
C ARG A 385 -24.96 -22.52 5.72
N MET A 386 -23.63 -22.53 5.78
CA MET A 386 -22.81 -23.76 5.93
C MET A 386 -22.54 -24.09 7.40
N THR A 387 -22.89 -23.19 8.31
CA THR A 387 -22.79 -23.36 9.76
C THR A 387 -24.17 -23.14 10.41
N PRO A 388 -25.22 -23.89 10.00
CA PRO A 388 -26.60 -23.66 10.44
C PRO A 388 -26.83 -24.02 11.89
N THR A 389 -26.01 -24.90 12.48
CA THR A 389 -26.15 -25.35 13.86
C THR A 389 -24.80 -25.30 14.61
N GLY A 390 -24.84 -25.43 15.92
CA GLY A 390 -23.62 -25.54 16.73
C GLY A 390 -22.77 -26.77 16.44
N LYS A 391 -23.32 -27.78 15.77
CA LYS A 391 -22.60 -29.02 15.41
C LYS A 391 -21.54 -28.75 14.33
N GLU A 392 -21.90 -28.03 13.27
CA GLU A 392 -20.95 -27.65 12.22
C GLU A 392 -19.88 -26.70 12.74
N VAL A 393 -20.28 -25.75 13.60
CA VAL A 393 -19.34 -24.84 14.25
C VAL A 393 -18.38 -25.59 15.17
N ALA A 394 -18.87 -26.51 16.00
CA ALA A 394 -18.03 -27.33 16.86
C ALA A 394 -17.04 -28.19 16.05
N ALA A 395 -17.48 -28.79 14.94
CA ALA A 395 -16.60 -29.55 14.06
C ALA A 395 -15.49 -28.66 13.45
N MET A 396 -15.84 -27.45 13.02
CA MET A 396 -14.89 -26.48 12.49
C MET A 396 -13.85 -26.05 13.55
N LEU A 397 -14.29 -25.82 14.80
CA LEU A 397 -13.41 -25.48 15.92
C LEU A 397 -12.47 -26.65 16.27
N LEU A 398 -12.99 -27.88 16.32
CA LEU A 398 -12.20 -29.08 16.64
C LEU A 398 -11.12 -29.38 15.60
N THR A 399 -11.42 -29.15 14.32
CA THR A 399 -10.44 -29.36 13.23
C THR A 399 -9.37 -28.27 13.18
N THR A 400 -9.68 -27.08 13.68
CA THR A 400 -8.76 -25.93 13.67
C THR A 400 -7.94 -25.82 14.92
N ARG A 401 -8.49 -26.23 16.09
CA ARG A 401 -7.85 -26.12 17.40
C ARG A 401 -6.65 -27.03 17.49
N ARG A 402 -5.52 -26.49 17.93
CA ARG A 402 -4.29 -27.22 18.26
C ARG A 402 -3.59 -26.62 19.48
N ASP A 403 -2.54 -27.27 19.95
CA ASP A 403 -1.70 -26.82 21.06
C ASP A 403 -2.47 -26.52 22.37
N GLY A 404 -3.70 -27.04 22.52
CA GLY A 404 -4.53 -26.74 23.69
C GLY A 404 -5.05 -25.31 23.75
N ALA A 405 -5.13 -24.61 22.59
CA ALA A 405 -5.56 -23.22 22.51
C ALA A 405 -6.88 -22.96 23.23
N MET A 406 -7.00 -21.78 23.88
CA MET A 406 -8.25 -21.29 24.44
C MET A 406 -9.25 -21.04 23.31
N ILE A 407 -10.47 -21.55 23.45
CA ILE A 407 -11.56 -21.23 22.51
C ILE A 407 -12.38 -20.09 23.08
N VAL A 408 -12.64 -19.07 22.25
CA VAL A 408 -13.47 -17.92 22.60
C VAL A 408 -14.52 -17.70 21.51
N LEU A 409 -15.81 -17.63 21.88
CA LEU A 409 -16.88 -17.41 20.95
C LEU A 409 -17.66 -16.14 21.28
N ASP A 410 -18.18 -15.45 20.26
CA ASP A 410 -19.12 -14.36 20.48
C ASP A 410 -20.40 -14.87 21.15
N GLY A 411 -20.66 -14.36 22.33
CA GLY A 411 -21.86 -14.64 23.14
C GLY A 411 -23.03 -13.71 22.84
N SER A 412 -22.83 -12.69 22.01
CA SER A 412 -23.85 -11.72 21.66
C SER A 412 -24.91 -12.39 20.76
N GLY A 413 -26.18 -12.30 21.15
CA GLY A 413 -27.27 -12.94 20.38
C GLY A 413 -27.44 -14.46 20.55
N GLY A 414 -26.61 -15.12 21.38
CA GLY A 414 -26.76 -16.54 21.73
C GLY A 414 -26.26 -17.55 20.69
N TRP A 415 -25.68 -17.10 19.59
CA TRP A 415 -25.31 -17.93 18.44
C TRP A 415 -24.16 -18.90 18.74
N GLY A 416 -23.21 -18.55 19.60
CA GLY A 416 -22.10 -19.40 20.03
C GLY A 416 -22.49 -20.48 21.06
N GLY A 417 -23.63 -20.34 21.73
CA GLY A 417 -24.01 -21.17 22.87
C GLY A 417 -24.14 -22.66 22.56
N SER A 418 -24.81 -23.00 21.43
CA SER A 418 -24.97 -24.40 21.03
C SER A 418 -23.66 -25.09 20.63
N ALA A 419 -22.70 -24.34 20.08
CA ALA A 419 -21.34 -24.85 19.80
C ALA A 419 -20.55 -25.07 21.10
N ARG A 420 -20.65 -24.13 22.06
CA ARG A 420 -20.06 -24.26 23.38
C ARG A 420 -20.56 -25.51 24.09
N ASP A 421 -21.89 -25.67 24.20
CA ASP A 421 -22.49 -26.80 24.89
C ASP A 421 -22.02 -28.13 24.29
N LYS A 422 -21.96 -28.21 22.96
CA LYS A 422 -21.43 -29.38 22.25
C LYS A 422 -19.97 -29.67 22.57
N LEU A 423 -19.11 -28.66 22.61
CA LEU A 423 -17.71 -28.82 22.94
C LEU A 423 -17.50 -29.22 24.40
N GLN A 424 -18.27 -28.66 25.33
CA GLN A 424 -18.19 -28.98 26.75
C GLN A 424 -18.73 -30.37 27.06
N ASP A 425 -19.92 -30.71 26.52
CA ASP A 425 -20.58 -31.98 26.84
C ASP A 425 -19.91 -33.18 26.21
N ASP A 426 -19.60 -33.11 24.90
CA ASP A 426 -19.07 -34.24 24.13
C ASP A 426 -17.54 -34.35 24.23
N HIS A 427 -16.82 -33.23 24.32
CA HIS A 427 -15.36 -33.21 24.20
C HIS A 427 -14.64 -32.71 25.45
N LYS A 428 -15.38 -32.27 26.48
CA LYS A 428 -14.81 -31.73 27.75
C LYS A 428 -13.83 -30.55 27.49
N ILE A 429 -14.14 -29.74 26.50
CA ILE A 429 -13.38 -28.56 26.13
C ILE A 429 -14.08 -27.34 26.67
N ASP A 430 -13.41 -26.56 27.52
CA ASP A 430 -13.94 -25.30 28.01
C ASP A 430 -13.92 -24.24 26.89
N VAL A 431 -14.99 -23.45 26.82
CA VAL A 431 -15.20 -22.39 25.84
C VAL A 431 -15.58 -21.10 26.58
N GLU A 432 -14.79 -20.08 26.37
CA GLU A 432 -15.08 -18.74 26.86
C GLU A 432 -16.13 -18.07 25.97
N MET A 433 -17.08 -17.37 26.59
CA MET A 433 -18.12 -16.63 25.89
C MET A 433 -17.90 -15.14 26.04
N CYS A 434 -17.56 -14.47 24.94
CA CYS A 434 -17.36 -13.03 24.91
C CYS A 434 -18.71 -12.30 24.79
N ASN A 435 -19.12 -11.56 25.82
CA ASN A 435 -20.31 -10.71 25.78
C ASN A 435 -19.89 -9.26 25.45
N ALA A 436 -19.76 -8.95 24.19
CA ALA A 436 -19.34 -7.63 23.71
C ALA A 436 -20.26 -6.48 24.13
N GLY A 437 -21.56 -6.77 24.39
CA GLY A 437 -22.55 -5.80 24.85
C GLY A 437 -22.52 -5.48 26.33
N ALA A 438 -21.85 -6.30 27.16
CA ALA A 438 -21.74 -6.06 28.61
C ALA A 438 -21.03 -4.73 28.90
N GLY A 439 -21.44 -4.08 30.00
CA GLY A 439 -20.82 -2.82 30.46
C GLY A 439 -19.34 -3.01 30.80
N SER A 440 -18.50 -2.05 30.45
CA SER A 440 -17.09 -2.05 30.81
C SER A 440 -16.79 -1.12 31.99
N THR A 441 -15.80 -1.50 32.78
CA THR A 441 -15.24 -0.65 33.85
C THR A 441 -13.90 -0.02 33.43
N MET A 442 -13.39 -0.36 32.24
CA MET A 442 -12.08 0.08 31.76
C MET A 442 -12.06 1.57 31.42
N TRP A 443 -10.95 2.19 31.81
CA TRP A 443 -10.59 3.55 31.43
C TRP A 443 -9.38 3.51 30.51
N VAL A 444 -9.45 4.26 29.44
CA VAL A 444 -8.43 4.35 28.38
C VAL A 444 -7.94 5.78 28.21
N ASN A 445 -6.95 5.98 27.35
CA ASN A 445 -6.35 7.29 27.07
C ASN A 445 -5.91 8.02 28.36
N ASN A 446 -5.01 7.39 29.12
CA ASN A 446 -4.51 7.89 30.40
C ASN A 446 -5.64 8.24 31.41
N MET A 447 -6.62 7.39 31.52
CA MET A 447 -7.76 7.52 32.43
C MET A 447 -8.70 8.68 32.11
N LEU A 448 -8.70 9.16 30.87
CA LEU A 448 -9.58 10.27 30.45
C LEU A 448 -10.94 9.78 29.96
N TRP A 449 -11.02 8.57 29.38
CA TRP A 449 -12.23 8.05 28.77
C TRP A 449 -12.62 6.69 29.34
N LYS A 450 -13.87 6.55 29.74
CA LYS A 450 -14.44 5.28 30.19
C LYS A 450 -15.05 4.55 29.01
N CYS A 451 -14.73 3.28 28.80
CA CYS A 451 -15.36 2.47 27.77
C CYS A 451 -16.84 2.21 28.12
N LEU A 452 -17.75 2.37 27.15
CA LEU A 452 -19.18 2.13 27.35
C LEU A 452 -19.46 0.65 27.63
N ASN A 453 -18.85 -0.24 26.86
CA ASN A 453 -19.06 -1.68 26.90
C ASN A 453 -17.77 -2.43 26.52
N ILE A 454 -17.82 -3.76 26.65
CA ILE A 454 -16.70 -4.65 26.32
C ILE A 454 -16.27 -4.51 24.85
N ARG A 455 -17.21 -4.29 23.90
CA ARG A 455 -16.84 -4.01 22.50
C ARG A 455 -15.93 -2.79 22.40
N SER A 456 -16.28 -1.71 23.09
CA SER A 456 -15.46 -0.48 23.08
C SER A 456 -14.08 -0.69 23.71
N GLU A 457 -14.02 -1.48 24.78
CA GLU A 457 -12.77 -1.88 25.42
C GLU A 457 -11.89 -2.72 24.49
N MET A 458 -12.45 -3.76 23.86
CA MET A 458 -11.74 -4.65 22.95
C MET A 458 -11.16 -3.90 21.74
N TRP A 459 -11.97 -3.09 21.08
CA TRP A 459 -11.55 -2.34 19.90
C TRP A 459 -10.48 -1.30 20.24
N TRP A 460 -10.66 -0.59 21.38
CA TRP A 460 -9.67 0.41 21.78
C TRP A 460 -8.38 -0.23 22.27
N GLY A 461 -8.46 -1.31 23.04
CA GLY A 461 -7.29 -2.07 23.47
C GLY A 461 -6.48 -2.62 22.29
N PHE A 462 -7.15 -3.15 21.27
CA PHE A 462 -6.47 -3.60 20.06
C PHE A 462 -5.83 -2.45 19.27
N ARG A 463 -6.51 -1.29 19.20
CA ARG A 463 -5.92 -0.07 18.66
C ARG A 463 -4.63 0.30 19.37
N GLU A 464 -4.64 0.35 20.69
CA GLU A 464 -3.45 0.69 21.48
C GLU A 464 -2.32 -0.34 21.29
N ALA A 465 -2.67 -1.60 21.17
CA ALA A 465 -1.69 -2.67 20.91
C ALA A 465 -1.08 -2.59 19.51
N LEU A 466 -1.81 -2.11 18.51
CA LEU A 466 -1.29 -1.88 17.16
C LEU A 466 -0.39 -0.65 17.03
N ASP A 467 -0.40 0.26 18.03
CA ASP A 467 0.48 1.43 18.02
C ASP A 467 1.95 0.94 17.91
N PRO A 468 2.73 1.43 16.96
CA PRO A 468 4.15 1.09 16.84
C PRO A 468 4.98 1.34 18.10
N LYS A 469 4.47 2.15 19.03
CA LYS A 469 5.12 2.45 20.32
C LYS A 469 4.67 1.53 21.46
N SER A 470 3.71 0.65 21.22
CA SER A 470 3.16 -0.23 22.26
C SER A 470 4.12 -1.30 22.74
N GLY A 471 5.10 -1.67 21.91
CA GLY A 471 6.01 -2.78 22.14
C GLY A 471 5.47 -4.15 21.73
N TYR A 472 4.21 -4.25 21.29
CA TYR A 472 3.66 -5.47 20.69
C TYR A 472 4.09 -5.64 19.24
N ASP A 473 4.23 -6.90 18.81
CA ASP A 473 4.69 -7.26 17.46
C ASP A 473 3.58 -7.94 16.63
N ILE A 474 2.36 -7.40 16.76
CA ILE A 474 1.16 -7.94 16.11
C ILE A 474 1.37 -8.06 14.60
N ALA A 475 1.20 -9.26 14.06
CA ALA A 475 1.28 -9.59 12.65
C ALA A 475 -0.09 -10.06 12.14
N LEU A 476 -0.68 -9.30 11.19
CA LEU A 476 -2.02 -9.53 10.65
C LEU A 476 -1.96 -10.09 9.22
N PRO A 477 -2.79 -11.08 8.86
CA PRO A 477 -2.80 -11.66 7.53
C PRO A 477 -3.20 -10.65 6.44
N LEU A 478 -2.75 -10.93 5.22
CA LEU A 478 -2.99 -10.09 4.05
C LEU A 478 -4.40 -10.30 3.51
N SER A 479 -5.37 -9.67 4.14
CA SER A 479 -6.78 -9.71 3.73
C SER A 479 -7.30 -8.29 3.53
N THR A 480 -7.76 -7.98 2.31
CA THR A 480 -8.41 -6.70 2.01
C THR A 480 -9.70 -6.53 2.80
N ARG A 481 -10.43 -7.64 3.04
CA ARG A 481 -11.66 -7.63 3.83
C ARG A 481 -11.35 -7.27 5.29
N LEU A 482 -10.39 -7.97 5.92
CA LEU A 482 -9.95 -7.65 7.28
C LEU A 482 -9.43 -6.22 7.40
N PHE A 483 -8.58 -5.78 6.47
CA PHE A 483 -8.08 -4.42 6.41
C PHE A 483 -9.22 -3.39 6.41
N THR A 484 -10.20 -3.56 5.51
CA THR A 484 -11.35 -2.65 5.43
C THR A 484 -12.16 -2.66 6.71
N GLN A 485 -12.41 -3.83 7.30
CA GLN A 485 -13.19 -3.97 8.52
C GLN A 485 -12.49 -3.35 9.74
N LEU A 486 -11.16 -3.43 9.84
CA LEU A 486 -10.40 -2.80 10.92
C LEU A 486 -10.32 -1.28 10.81
N THR A 487 -10.27 -0.74 9.58
CA THR A 487 -10.08 0.69 9.33
C THR A 487 -11.38 1.48 9.14
N THR A 488 -12.53 0.82 9.12
CA THR A 488 -13.83 1.49 8.89
C THR A 488 -14.48 2.03 10.16
N PRO A 489 -14.49 1.33 11.32
CA PRO A 489 -15.25 1.74 12.48
C PRO A 489 -14.82 3.08 13.05
N LEU A 490 -15.81 3.87 13.48
CA LEU A 490 -15.60 5.16 14.13
C LEU A 490 -15.91 5.05 15.63
N PHE A 491 -15.29 5.93 16.41
CA PHE A 491 -15.62 6.09 17.81
C PHE A 491 -16.34 7.41 18.06
N MET A 492 -17.10 7.47 19.13
CA MET A 492 -17.77 8.67 19.64
C MET A 492 -17.39 8.89 21.08
N LEU A 493 -17.26 10.16 21.47
CA LEU A 493 -17.03 10.58 22.84
C LEU A 493 -18.21 11.40 23.32
N GLN A 494 -18.92 10.91 24.34
CA GLN A 494 -19.97 11.64 24.99
C GLN A 494 -19.72 11.69 26.52
N LYS A 495 -19.51 12.86 27.07
CA LYS A 495 -19.25 13.06 28.51
C LYS A 495 -18.13 12.13 29.05
N ASN A 496 -17.03 12.04 28.37
CA ASN A 496 -15.90 11.16 28.66
C ASN A 496 -16.19 9.63 28.56
N VAL A 497 -17.31 9.25 27.95
CA VAL A 497 -17.61 7.85 27.63
C VAL A 497 -17.24 7.58 26.16
N LEU A 498 -16.36 6.61 25.97
CA LEU A 498 -15.94 6.11 24.67
C LEU A 498 -16.91 5.03 24.19
N GLN A 499 -17.48 5.23 23.03
CA GLN A 499 -18.33 4.25 22.36
C GLN A 499 -17.83 3.99 20.95
N ILE A 500 -17.67 2.74 20.58
CA ILE A 500 -17.42 2.34 19.18
C ILE A 500 -18.75 2.26 18.44
N GLU A 501 -18.75 2.70 17.20
CA GLU A 501 -19.89 2.66 16.28
C GLU A 501 -20.58 1.28 16.27
N SER A 502 -21.92 1.28 16.21
CA SER A 502 -22.69 0.03 16.19
C SER A 502 -22.45 -0.78 14.91
N LYS A 503 -22.60 -2.11 15.00
CA LYS A 503 -22.53 -2.99 13.79
C LYS A 503 -23.52 -2.55 12.70
N ASP A 504 -24.71 -2.06 13.08
CA ASP A 504 -25.72 -1.61 12.13
C ASP A 504 -25.33 -0.33 11.39
N ASP A 505 -24.68 0.62 12.07
CA ASP A 505 -24.17 1.84 11.43
C ASP A 505 -23.02 1.50 10.48
N ILE A 506 -22.12 0.62 10.89
CA ILE A 506 -21.03 0.12 10.05
C ILE A 506 -21.59 -0.60 8.81
N ARG A 507 -22.58 -1.49 8.97
CA ARG A 507 -23.25 -2.18 7.84
C ARG A 507 -23.85 -1.19 6.84
N ARG A 508 -24.46 -0.12 7.30
CA ARG A 508 -24.99 0.93 6.42
C ARG A 508 -23.89 1.59 5.59
N ARG A 509 -22.70 1.80 6.15
CA ARG A 509 -21.56 2.40 5.44
C ARG A 509 -20.83 1.40 4.52
N LEU A 510 -20.85 0.12 4.85
CA LEU A 510 -20.21 -0.96 4.07
C LEU A 510 -21.19 -1.67 3.12
N ASN A 511 -22.31 -1.05 2.76
CA ASN A 511 -23.33 -1.64 1.86
C ASN A 511 -23.80 -3.05 2.31
N GLY A 512 -24.01 -3.23 3.60
CA GLY A 512 -24.51 -4.47 4.19
C GLY A 512 -23.42 -5.44 4.69
N ALA A 513 -22.14 -5.19 4.44
CA ALA A 513 -21.07 -6.04 4.96
C ALA A 513 -20.90 -5.87 6.49
N SER A 514 -20.64 -6.99 7.19
CA SER A 514 -20.39 -7.04 8.63
C SER A 514 -18.89 -6.92 8.96
N THR A 515 -18.54 -6.71 10.23
CA THR A 515 -17.16 -6.65 10.74
C THR A 515 -16.66 -8.01 11.28
N ASP A 516 -17.17 -9.11 10.79
CA ASP A 516 -16.96 -10.46 11.35
C ASP A 516 -15.47 -10.85 11.43
N ASP A 517 -14.65 -10.51 10.41
CA ASP A 517 -13.20 -10.78 10.41
C ASP A 517 -12.50 -9.98 11.50
N ALA A 518 -12.81 -8.69 11.61
CA ALA A 518 -12.22 -7.80 12.60
C ALA A 518 -12.65 -8.19 14.03
N ASP A 519 -13.94 -8.49 14.23
CA ASP A 519 -14.46 -8.87 15.55
C ASP A 519 -13.83 -10.19 16.03
N ALA A 520 -13.63 -11.19 15.13
CA ALA A 520 -12.92 -12.43 15.47
C ALA A 520 -11.45 -12.16 15.87
N VAL A 521 -10.72 -11.36 15.08
CA VAL A 521 -9.31 -11.01 15.36
C VAL A 521 -9.19 -10.26 16.69
N ILE A 522 -10.01 -9.24 16.91
CA ILE A 522 -9.97 -8.42 18.12
C ILE A 522 -10.35 -9.22 19.36
N MET A 523 -11.33 -10.12 19.24
CA MET A 523 -11.73 -11.03 20.32
C MET A 523 -10.58 -11.99 20.67
N ALA A 524 -9.86 -12.55 19.69
CA ALA A 524 -8.69 -13.38 19.98
C ALA A 524 -7.61 -12.59 20.73
N TRP A 525 -7.37 -11.35 20.34
CA TRP A 525 -6.41 -10.48 21.01
C TRP A 525 -6.83 -10.15 22.44
N PHE A 526 -8.09 -9.85 22.67
CA PHE A 526 -8.61 -9.48 23.98
C PHE A 526 -8.42 -10.59 25.02
N TYR A 527 -8.54 -11.84 24.61
CA TYR A 527 -8.33 -13.00 25.49
C TYR A 527 -6.88 -13.53 25.51
N ARG A 528 -5.95 -12.87 24.83
CA ARG A 528 -4.54 -13.25 24.74
C ARG A 528 -3.90 -13.46 26.11
N ASP A 529 -4.00 -12.49 27.01
CA ASP A 529 -3.34 -12.53 28.30
C ASP A 529 -3.98 -13.57 29.23
N ALA A 530 -5.29 -13.76 29.14
CA ALA A 530 -5.97 -14.86 29.85
C ALA A 530 -5.49 -16.23 29.36
N ALA A 531 -5.30 -16.41 28.05
CA ALA A 531 -4.80 -17.65 27.48
C ALA A 531 -3.34 -17.91 27.88
N VAL A 532 -2.51 -16.86 27.93
CA VAL A 532 -1.13 -16.97 28.47
C VAL A 532 -1.17 -17.39 29.92
N ALA A 533 -1.98 -16.73 30.76
CA ALA A 533 -2.12 -17.08 32.19
C ALA A 533 -2.60 -18.52 32.38
N GLN A 534 -3.59 -18.98 31.59
CA GLN A 534 -4.06 -20.37 31.65
C GLN A 534 -2.94 -21.39 31.35
N ARG A 535 -2.09 -21.12 30.35
CA ARG A 535 -0.93 -21.95 30.04
C ARG A 535 0.09 -22.00 31.17
N PHE A 536 0.32 -20.89 31.87
CA PHE A 536 1.18 -20.86 33.05
C PHE A 536 0.59 -21.68 34.21
N GLN A 537 -0.70 -21.58 34.47
CA GLN A 537 -1.37 -22.38 35.51
C GLN A 537 -1.30 -23.88 35.22
N ALA A 538 -1.34 -24.28 33.94
CA ALA A 538 -1.14 -25.68 33.53
C ALA A 538 0.30 -26.17 33.70
N ARG A 539 1.25 -25.29 34.07
CA ARG A 539 2.67 -25.61 34.35
C ARG A 539 3.12 -25.11 35.72
N PRO A 540 2.61 -25.67 36.80
CA PRO A 540 2.89 -25.22 38.18
C PRO A 540 4.36 -25.34 38.55
N ASP A 541 5.14 -26.21 37.89
CA ASP A 541 6.57 -26.33 38.01
C ASP A 541 7.34 -25.06 37.63
N ILE A 542 6.94 -24.37 36.58
CA ILE A 542 7.52 -23.09 36.12
C ILE A 542 7.12 -21.97 37.08
N VAL A 543 5.86 -21.88 37.45
CA VAL A 543 5.33 -20.84 38.36
C VAL A 543 6.02 -20.94 39.72
N SER A 544 6.21 -22.16 40.26
CA SER A 544 6.91 -22.39 41.51
C SER A 544 8.38 -21.92 41.48
N ARG A 545 9.08 -22.12 40.36
CA ARG A 545 10.49 -21.72 40.21
C ARG A 545 10.65 -20.20 40.07
N ILE A 546 9.74 -19.52 39.33
CA ILE A 546 9.73 -18.05 39.23
C ILE A 546 9.45 -17.43 40.62
N ALA A 547 8.49 -17.97 41.36
CA ALA A 547 8.17 -17.52 42.72
C ALA A 547 9.36 -17.67 43.73
N HIS A 548 10.32 -18.55 43.43
CA HIS A 548 11.54 -18.72 44.23
C HIS A 548 12.73 -17.89 43.72
N GLY A 549 12.50 -16.88 42.85
CA GLY A 549 13.50 -15.91 42.42
C GLY A 549 14.49 -16.42 41.35
N VAL A 550 14.16 -17.51 40.66
CA VAL A 550 14.95 -18.01 39.53
C VAL A 550 14.53 -17.21 38.27
N THR A 551 15.50 -16.56 37.63
CA THR A 551 15.22 -15.80 36.40
C THR A 551 14.91 -16.71 35.21
N ALA A 552 14.21 -16.17 34.17
CA ALA A 552 13.91 -16.92 32.94
C ALA A 552 15.19 -17.46 32.27
N GLU A 553 16.30 -16.71 32.29
CA GLU A 553 17.61 -17.14 31.78
C GLU A 553 18.21 -18.31 32.60
N GLN A 554 18.06 -18.30 33.90
CA GLN A 554 18.50 -19.39 34.76
C GLN A 554 17.66 -20.66 34.58
N LEU A 555 16.36 -20.51 34.32
CA LEU A 555 15.46 -21.59 33.92
C LEU A 555 15.86 -22.23 32.59
N HIS A 556 16.23 -21.41 31.63
CA HIS A 556 16.70 -21.84 30.30
C HIS A 556 18.01 -22.63 30.40
N ALA A 557 18.95 -22.17 31.23
CA ALA A 557 20.24 -22.82 31.45
C ALA A 557 20.12 -24.16 32.20
N MET A 558 19.07 -24.34 33.03
CA MET A 558 18.89 -25.55 33.87
C MET A 558 18.14 -26.69 33.18
N GLN A 559 17.49 -26.47 32.07
CA GLN A 559 16.62 -27.47 31.43
C GLN A 559 17.23 -28.16 30.21
N GLY A 560 18.46 -27.77 29.77
CA GLY A 560 19.09 -28.40 28.60
C GLY A 560 18.07 -28.62 27.46
N ASP A 561 18.37 -28.61 26.25
CA ASP A 561 17.60 -28.76 25.01
C ASP A 561 16.10 -29.19 25.01
N ALA A 562 15.44 -29.27 26.16
CA ALA A 562 14.07 -29.76 26.35
C ALA A 562 13.01 -28.66 26.58
N ILE A 563 13.40 -27.37 26.60
CA ILE A 563 12.42 -26.27 26.60
C ILE A 563 12.24 -25.81 25.17
N PRO A 564 10.97 -25.72 24.66
CA PRO A 564 10.72 -24.97 23.47
C PRO A 564 11.24 -23.53 23.69
N ASP A 565 11.83 -22.93 22.69
CA ASP A 565 12.50 -21.62 22.62
C ASP A 565 11.55 -20.42 22.90
N GLU A 566 10.60 -20.59 23.82
CA GLU A 566 9.58 -19.62 24.16
C GLU A 566 9.79 -19.15 25.60
N ASP A 567 10.41 -17.97 25.73
CA ASP A 567 10.32 -17.17 26.95
C ASP A 567 8.94 -16.52 27.03
N PRO A 568 8.00 -17.01 27.84
CA PRO A 568 6.66 -16.43 27.92
C PRO A 568 6.66 -15.03 28.51
N LEU A 569 7.78 -14.57 29.10
CA LEU A 569 7.95 -13.22 29.66
C LEU A 569 8.55 -12.23 28.65
N ARG A 570 9.01 -12.68 27.49
CA ARG A 570 9.56 -11.82 26.45
C ARG A 570 8.53 -10.82 25.92
N SER A 571 7.25 -11.15 26.03
CA SER A 571 6.12 -10.29 25.65
C SER A 571 5.72 -9.28 26.74
N TYR A 572 6.35 -9.32 27.94
CA TYR A 572 6.09 -8.41 29.06
C TYR A 572 7.25 -7.43 29.34
N ARG A 573 8.28 -7.41 28.49
CA ARG A 573 9.41 -6.46 28.60
C ARG A 573 9.36 -5.36 27.56
#